data_9c92a82bc66d7159aeea0b857eae2602
#
_entry.id   9c92a82bc66d7159aeea0b857eae2602
#
_cell.length_a   1.000
_cell.length_b   1.000
_cell.length_c   1.000
_cell.angle_alpha   90.00
_cell.angle_beta   90.00
_cell.angle_gamma   90.00
#
_symmetry.space_group_name_H-M   'P 1'
#
loop_
_entity.id
_entity.type
_entity.pdbx_description
1 polymer ?
#
loop_
_entity_poly.entity_id
_entity_poly.type
_entity_poly.pdbx_seq_one_letter_code
_entity_poly.pdbx_strand_id
1 'polypeptide(L)'
;MTAPPSEWAEVNRRMWDERVPIHVRSDFYDVEGFRAGQPQVQPFEVDELGALGGCRLLHLQCHFGLDTLDLVRMHPTLSAVGLDFSEPALETARQLAAELELGDRVRFVQADVRDAVATVGSGEFDVIYTGKGALCWLPDLNEWAAQCATLLRPGGWLYVCEFHPVGSCLDEDQPTVKYDYFDTEAIEDQTVGTYADLAAQTVHNVSYEWQHSLAQVFEGILGAGFEMRFFHEWDHTLFQLTRWLIKGRDGRYRWPGAGRLPLMYSLKAQKPAAA
;
A
#
# COMPACT_ATOMS: atom_id res chain seq x y z
N MET A 1 -4.67 27.50 7.90
CA MET A 1 -3.37 27.69 7.22
C MET A 1 -2.86 26.30 6.91
N THR A 2 -2.60 25.99 5.64
CA THR A 2 -2.01 24.72 5.18
C THR A 2 -0.62 24.55 5.77
N ALA A 3 -0.23 23.35 6.17
CA ALA A 3 1.12 23.07 6.62
C ALA A 3 2.12 23.24 5.47
N PRO A 4 3.35 23.70 5.72
CA PRO A 4 4.37 23.77 4.69
C PRO A 4 4.78 22.36 4.21
N PRO A 5 5.26 22.20 2.95
CA PRO A 5 5.62 20.90 2.39
C PRO A 5 6.59 20.07 3.26
N SER A 6 7.48 20.72 4.00
CA SER A 6 8.41 20.07 4.92
C SER A 6 7.73 19.38 6.12
N GLU A 7 6.47 19.69 6.41
CA GLU A 7 5.72 19.15 7.54
C GLU A 7 4.66 18.10 7.12
N TRP A 8 4.41 17.91 5.82
CA TRP A 8 3.34 17.02 5.34
C TRP A 8 3.48 15.58 5.86
N ALA A 9 4.67 15.03 5.84
CA ALA A 9 4.90 13.68 6.34
C ALA A 9 4.58 13.55 7.83
N GLU A 10 4.92 14.54 8.64
CA GLU A 10 4.62 14.55 10.08
C GLU A 10 3.11 14.72 10.34
N VAL A 11 2.41 15.54 9.53
CA VAL A 11 0.96 15.69 9.59
C VAL A 11 0.29 14.35 9.28
N ASN A 12 0.68 13.72 8.16
CA ASN A 12 0.19 12.41 7.77
C ASN A 12 0.49 11.34 8.83
N ARG A 13 1.70 11.33 9.41
CA ARG A 13 2.07 10.38 10.45
C ARG A 13 1.14 10.50 11.67
N ARG A 14 0.87 11.70 12.17
CA ARG A 14 -0.04 11.92 13.30
C ARG A 14 -1.46 11.45 13.00
N MET A 15 -1.92 11.73 11.80
CA MET A 15 -3.21 11.26 11.32
C MET A 15 -3.27 9.72 11.31
N TRP A 16 -2.25 9.05 10.79
CA TRP A 16 -2.17 7.60 10.76
C TRP A 16 -2.03 6.99 12.15
N ASP A 17 -1.18 7.55 13.03
CA ASP A 17 -1.00 7.08 14.41
C ASP A 17 -2.33 7.00 15.17
N GLU A 18 -3.20 8.01 15.01
CA GLU A 18 -4.52 8.04 15.65
C GLU A 18 -5.46 6.97 15.08
N ARG A 19 -5.34 6.64 13.80
CA ARG A 19 -6.21 5.66 13.13
C ARG A 19 -5.88 4.21 13.42
N VAL A 20 -4.65 3.88 13.78
CA VAL A 20 -4.22 2.51 14.07
C VAL A 20 -5.16 1.77 15.03
N PRO A 21 -5.49 2.26 16.24
CA PRO A 21 -6.37 1.54 17.15
C PRO A 21 -7.80 1.42 16.64
N ILE A 22 -8.26 2.29 15.74
CA ILE A 22 -9.56 2.19 15.09
C ILE A 22 -9.51 1.06 14.06
N HIS A 23 -8.50 1.04 13.21
CA HIS A 23 -8.28 0.03 12.18
C HIS A 23 -8.16 -1.37 12.77
N VAL A 24 -7.39 -1.54 13.84
CA VAL A 24 -7.20 -2.83 14.51
C VAL A 24 -8.52 -3.43 15.02
N ARG A 25 -9.47 -2.59 15.44
CA ARG A 25 -10.79 -3.03 15.94
C ARG A 25 -11.87 -3.09 14.87
N SER A 26 -11.58 -2.67 13.65
CA SER A 26 -12.57 -2.59 12.59
C SER A 26 -12.89 -3.93 11.96
N ASP A 27 -14.13 -4.10 11.52
CA ASP A 27 -14.54 -5.23 10.69
C ASP A 27 -13.87 -5.22 9.31
N PHE A 28 -13.35 -4.07 8.90
CA PHE A 28 -12.64 -3.93 7.63
C PHE A 28 -11.35 -4.74 7.59
N TYR A 29 -10.55 -4.64 8.65
CA TYR A 29 -9.29 -5.37 8.76
C TYR A 29 -9.44 -6.78 9.33
N ASP A 30 -10.53 -7.05 10.04
CA ASP A 30 -10.85 -8.36 10.64
C ASP A 30 -9.63 -9.06 11.25
N VAL A 31 -8.96 -8.35 12.18
CA VAL A 31 -7.74 -8.84 12.83
C VAL A 31 -7.98 -10.18 13.57
N GLU A 32 -9.18 -10.38 14.12
CA GLU A 32 -9.56 -11.64 14.76
C GLU A 32 -9.69 -12.77 13.73
N GLY A 33 -10.30 -12.50 12.56
CA GLY A 33 -10.33 -13.45 11.46
C GLY A 33 -8.93 -13.78 10.96
N PHE A 34 -8.04 -12.78 10.87
CA PHE A 34 -6.63 -12.98 10.52
C PHE A 34 -5.89 -13.88 11.53
N ARG A 35 -6.08 -13.66 12.83
CA ARG A 35 -5.58 -14.55 13.89
C ARG A 35 -6.09 -15.99 13.74
N ALA A 36 -7.36 -16.14 13.35
CA ALA A 36 -7.98 -17.43 13.09
C ALA A 36 -7.56 -18.07 11.76
N GLY A 37 -6.69 -17.42 10.96
CA GLY A 37 -6.14 -17.96 9.73
C GLY A 37 -6.76 -17.44 8.43
N GLN A 38 -7.66 -16.43 8.50
CA GLN A 38 -8.19 -15.80 7.29
C GLN A 38 -7.07 -15.07 6.53
N PRO A 39 -7.01 -15.19 5.19
CA PRO A 39 -6.00 -14.50 4.39
C PRO A 39 -6.31 -13.01 4.27
N GLN A 40 -5.27 -12.19 4.17
CA GLN A 40 -5.34 -10.76 3.85
C GLN A 40 -4.90 -10.45 2.42
N VAL A 41 -3.85 -11.14 1.96
CA VAL A 41 -3.37 -11.01 0.59
C VAL A 41 -4.39 -11.65 -0.35
N GLN A 42 -4.74 -10.93 -1.40
CA GLN A 42 -5.78 -11.39 -2.33
C GLN A 42 -5.29 -12.58 -3.17
N PRO A 43 -6.16 -13.51 -3.59
CA PRO A 43 -5.76 -14.65 -4.40
C PRO A 43 -5.01 -14.28 -5.68
N PHE A 44 -5.39 -13.19 -6.36
CA PHE A 44 -4.67 -12.74 -7.55
C PHE A 44 -3.26 -12.23 -7.23
N GLU A 45 -3.04 -11.60 -6.06
CA GLU A 45 -1.71 -11.18 -5.62
C GLU A 45 -0.82 -12.41 -5.34
N VAL A 46 -1.39 -13.45 -4.72
CA VAL A 46 -0.67 -14.72 -4.47
C VAL A 46 -0.22 -15.33 -5.79
N ASP A 47 -1.10 -15.39 -6.80
CA ASP A 47 -0.79 -15.91 -8.12
C ASP A 47 0.30 -15.10 -8.83
N GLU A 48 0.25 -13.76 -8.74
CA GLU A 48 1.20 -12.84 -9.36
C GLU A 48 2.56 -12.79 -8.66
N LEU A 49 2.57 -12.86 -7.34
CA LEU A 49 3.79 -12.92 -6.52
C LEU A 49 4.52 -14.27 -6.75
N GLY A 50 3.74 -15.36 -6.87
CA GLY A 50 4.27 -16.69 -7.05
C GLY A 50 5.04 -17.21 -5.84
N ALA A 51 6.04 -18.05 -6.07
CA ALA A 51 6.81 -18.68 -4.99
C ALA A 51 7.83 -17.69 -4.38
N LEU A 52 7.65 -17.37 -3.09
CA LEU A 52 8.53 -16.50 -2.32
C LEU A 52 9.48 -17.26 -1.37
N GLY A 53 9.50 -18.58 -1.45
CA GLY A 53 10.37 -19.38 -0.57
C GLY A 53 11.84 -19.04 -0.74
N GLY A 54 12.53 -18.76 0.37
CA GLY A 54 13.95 -18.39 0.39
C GLY A 54 14.23 -16.92 0.02
N CYS A 55 13.20 -16.13 -0.31
CA CYS A 55 13.35 -14.71 -0.60
C CYS A 55 13.46 -13.88 0.69
N ARG A 56 14.09 -12.72 0.55
CA ARG A 56 14.05 -11.64 1.51
C ARG A 56 13.16 -10.52 0.96
N LEU A 57 12.03 -10.29 1.60
CA LEU A 57 11.01 -9.33 1.17
C LEU A 57 11.09 -8.04 2.01
N LEU A 58 10.90 -6.90 1.35
CA LEU A 58 10.62 -5.62 2.00
C LEU A 58 9.21 -5.17 1.66
N HIS A 59 8.38 -4.96 2.67
CA HIS A 59 7.07 -4.32 2.51
C HIS A 59 7.20 -2.85 2.91
N LEU A 60 7.12 -1.96 1.93
CA LEU A 60 7.14 -0.51 2.15
C LEU A 60 5.74 -0.02 2.52
N GLN A 61 5.66 0.89 3.50
CA GLN A 61 4.42 1.47 4.01
C GLN A 61 3.45 0.37 4.48
N CYS A 62 3.95 -0.53 5.33
CA CYS A 62 3.30 -1.79 5.67
C CYS A 62 2.14 -1.65 6.68
N HIS A 63 1.86 -0.45 7.20
CA HIS A 63 0.88 -0.22 8.26
C HIS A 63 1.13 -1.15 9.44
N PHE A 64 0.10 -1.79 10.03
CA PHE A 64 0.30 -2.79 11.08
C PHE A 64 0.52 -4.23 10.55
N GLY A 65 1.01 -4.37 9.32
CA GLY A 65 1.72 -5.53 8.80
C GLY A 65 0.91 -6.76 8.47
N LEU A 66 -0.42 -6.70 8.31
CA LEU A 66 -1.22 -7.90 8.04
C LEU A 66 -0.79 -8.62 6.76
N ASP A 67 -0.59 -7.89 5.65
CA ASP A 67 -0.13 -8.48 4.39
C ASP A 67 1.28 -9.07 4.52
N THR A 68 2.17 -8.38 5.24
CA THR A 68 3.53 -8.87 5.51
C THR A 68 3.48 -10.21 6.26
N LEU A 69 2.70 -10.26 7.33
CA LEU A 69 2.55 -11.46 8.17
C LEU A 69 1.86 -12.59 7.41
N ASP A 70 0.88 -12.28 6.56
CA ASP A 70 0.20 -13.27 5.73
C ASP A 70 1.16 -13.92 4.72
N LEU A 71 1.96 -13.12 4.01
CA LEU A 71 3.00 -13.62 3.10
C LEU A 71 4.02 -14.52 3.81
N VAL A 72 4.49 -14.09 5.00
CA VAL A 72 5.43 -14.89 5.81
C VAL A 72 4.79 -16.18 6.32
N ARG A 73 3.50 -16.16 6.68
CA ARG A 73 2.75 -17.34 7.07
C ARG A 73 2.60 -18.35 5.92
N MET A 74 2.27 -17.86 4.73
CA MET A 74 2.11 -18.70 3.53
C MET A 74 3.42 -19.31 3.01
N HIS A 75 4.55 -18.65 3.25
CA HIS A 75 5.86 -19.09 2.73
C HIS A 75 6.84 -19.37 3.88
N PRO A 76 6.99 -20.64 4.34
CA PRO A 76 7.76 -20.97 5.55
C PRO A 76 9.23 -20.56 5.55
N THR A 77 9.84 -20.37 4.39
CA THR A 77 11.26 -19.96 4.23
C THR A 77 11.42 -18.50 3.79
N LEU A 78 10.33 -17.74 3.69
CA LEU A 78 10.36 -16.30 3.45
C LEU A 78 10.81 -15.57 4.72
N SER A 79 11.72 -14.61 4.58
CA SER A 79 11.98 -13.59 5.59
C SER A 79 11.51 -12.22 5.10
N ALA A 80 10.98 -11.40 6.00
CA ALA A 80 10.43 -10.11 5.64
C ALA A 80 10.88 -8.98 6.57
N VAL A 81 10.92 -7.78 6.01
CA VAL A 81 10.99 -6.52 6.74
C VAL A 81 9.75 -5.70 6.36
N GLY A 82 8.98 -5.29 7.35
CA GLY A 82 7.94 -4.27 7.18
C GLY A 82 8.48 -2.91 7.59
N LEU A 83 8.31 -1.90 6.77
CA LEU A 83 8.73 -0.54 7.04
C LEU A 83 7.51 0.39 7.01
N ASP A 84 7.35 1.17 8.05
CA ASP A 84 6.31 2.20 8.17
C ASP A 84 6.78 3.35 9.05
N PHE A 85 6.21 4.54 8.89
CA PHE A 85 6.55 5.68 9.73
C PHE A 85 5.78 5.71 11.06
N SER A 86 4.66 4.98 11.17
CA SER A 86 3.79 4.93 12.34
C SER A 86 4.29 3.90 13.36
N GLU A 87 4.87 4.36 14.47
CA GLU A 87 5.28 3.44 15.54
C GLU A 87 4.12 2.68 16.18
N PRO A 88 2.92 3.26 16.43
CA PRO A 88 1.78 2.49 16.91
C PRO A 88 1.36 1.35 15.97
N ALA A 89 1.47 1.54 14.65
CA ALA A 89 1.21 0.49 13.68
C ALA A 89 2.24 -0.64 13.81
N LEU A 90 3.52 -0.30 13.91
CA LEU A 90 4.60 -1.28 14.04
C LEU A 90 4.60 -2.01 15.38
N GLU A 91 4.21 -1.37 16.47
CA GLU A 91 3.98 -2.03 17.76
C GLU A 91 2.90 -3.13 17.64
N THR A 92 1.77 -2.80 16.99
CA THR A 92 0.72 -3.77 16.68
C THR A 92 1.24 -4.91 15.78
N ALA A 93 2.00 -4.58 14.75
CA ALA A 93 2.58 -5.58 13.85
C ALA A 93 3.54 -6.54 14.57
N ARG A 94 4.39 -6.03 15.46
CA ARG A 94 5.30 -6.85 16.29
C ARG A 94 4.54 -7.75 17.26
N GLN A 95 3.46 -7.24 17.86
CA GLN A 95 2.61 -8.03 18.73
C GLN A 95 1.94 -9.17 17.95
N LEU A 96 1.35 -8.90 16.79
CA LEU A 96 0.76 -9.92 15.91
C LEU A 96 1.80 -10.96 15.45
N ALA A 97 3.01 -10.52 15.10
CA ALA A 97 4.10 -11.42 14.74
C ALA A 97 4.46 -12.38 15.86
N ALA A 98 4.51 -11.90 17.10
CA ALA A 98 4.77 -12.72 18.29
C ALA A 98 3.63 -13.70 18.56
N GLU A 99 2.38 -13.26 18.50
CA GLU A 99 1.17 -14.09 18.71
C GLU A 99 1.08 -15.23 17.67
N LEU A 100 1.52 -14.97 16.44
CA LEU A 100 1.52 -15.94 15.34
C LEU A 100 2.82 -16.77 15.24
N GLU A 101 3.74 -16.61 16.18
CA GLU A 101 5.05 -17.29 16.20
C GLU A 101 5.89 -17.03 14.92
N LEU A 102 5.78 -15.83 14.32
CA LEU A 102 6.48 -15.42 13.11
C LEU A 102 7.71 -14.52 13.39
N GLY A 103 7.97 -14.14 14.64
CA GLY A 103 8.95 -13.14 15.03
C GLY A 103 10.38 -13.40 14.56
N ASP A 104 10.77 -14.66 14.39
CA ASP A 104 12.12 -15.03 13.91
C ASP A 104 12.30 -14.75 12.39
N ARG A 105 11.20 -14.60 11.65
CA ARG A 105 11.21 -14.44 10.19
C ARG A 105 10.78 -13.05 9.71
N VAL A 106 10.24 -12.24 10.60
CA VAL A 106 9.78 -10.89 10.27
C VAL A 106 10.29 -9.87 11.29
N ARG A 107 10.70 -8.71 10.80
CA ARG A 107 10.99 -7.55 11.64
C ARG A 107 10.26 -6.32 11.11
N PHE A 108 9.88 -5.42 12.01
CA PHE A 108 9.22 -4.17 11.67
C PHE A 108 10.09 -2.99 12.09
N VAL A 109 10.31 -2.05 11.16
CA VAL A 109 11.27 -0.96 11.27
C VAL A 109 10.57 0.37 11.04
N GLN A 110 10.71 1.29 11.99
CA GLN A 110 10.16 2.64 11.86
C GLN A 110 11.07 3.50 11.00
N ALA A 111 10.54 3.97 9.88
CA ALA A 111 11.17 4.99 9.05
C ALA A 111 10.13 5.60 8.08
N ASP A 112 10.39 6.82 7.65
CA ASP A 112 9.77 7.33 6.43
C ASP A 112 10.30 6.52 5.23
N VAL A 113 9.43 6.22 4.27
CA VAL A 113 9.83 5.44 3.09
C VAL A 113 10.94 6.13 2.28
N ARG A 114 11.04 7.47 2.35
CA ARG A 114 12.12 8.25 1.74
C ARG A 114 13.50 7.99 2.35
N ASP A 115 13.52 7.50 3.59
CA ASP A 115 14.75 7.14 4.32
C ASP A 115 15.01 5.62 4.32
N ALA A 116 14.27 4.86 3.51
CA ALA A 116 14.31 3.40 3.52
C ALA A 116 15.72 2.86 3.27
N VAL A 117 16.44 3.36 2.26
CA VAL A 117 17.83 2.92 1.95
C VAL A 117 18.76 3.16 3.14
N ALA A 118 18.69 4.33 3.76
CA ALA A 118 19.53 4.65 4.92
C ALA A 118 19.23 3.76 6.13
N THR A 119 17.97 3.28 6.24
CA THR A 119 17.49 2.53 7.39
C THR A 119 17.72 1.03 7.27
N VAL A 120 17.46 0.44 6.10
CA VAL A 120 17.49 -1.03 5.92
C VAL A 120 18.60 -1.54 5.00
N GLY A 121 19.40 -0.63 4.42
CA GLY A 121 20.54 -0.96 3.56
C GLY A 121 20.18 -1.09 2.07
N SER A 122 21.20 -1.15 1.22
CA SER A 122 21.10 -1.25 -0.22
C SER A 122 21.39 -2.65 -0.74
N GLY A 123 20.68 -3.10 -1.80
CA GLY A 123 20.92 -4.38 -2.46
C GLY A 123 20.61 -5.61 -1.61
N GLU A 124 19.75 -5.46 -0.62
CA GLU A 124 19.49 -6.46 0.41
C GLU A 124 18.27 -7.35 0.12
N PHE A 125 17.37 -6.90 -0.75
CA PHE A 125 16.07 -7.55 -0.94
C PHE A 125 15.92 -8.20 -2.30
N ASP A 126 15.24 -9.35 -2.30
CA ASP A 126 14.81 -10.05 -3.50
C ASP A 126 13.53 -9.45 -4.06
N VAL A 127 12.65 -9.02 -3.17
CA VAL A 127 11.31 -8.56 -3.47
C VAL A 127 11.00 -7.31 -2.66
N ILE A 128 10.47 -6.30 -3.34
CA ILE A 128 9.75 -5.20 -2.70
C ILE A 128 8.27 -5.36 -2.99
N TYR A 129 7.46 -5.29 -1.95
CA TYR A 129 6.01 -5.26 -2.02
C TYR A 129 5.50 -3.92 -1.49
N THR A 130 4.56 -3.28 -2.21
CA THR A 130 3.86 -2.09 -1.74
C THR A 130 2.46 -2.05 -2.35
N GLY A 131 1.53 -1.40 -1.66
CA GLY A 131 0.23 -1.22 -2.29
C GLY A 131 -0.95 -0.99 -1.36
N LYS A 132 -2.10 -0.97 -2.02
CA LYS A 132 -3.43 -0.79 -1.43
C LYS A 132 -3.59 0.59 -0.78
N GLY A 133 -3.21 1.63 -1.55
CA GLY A 133 -3.29 3.03 -1.13
C GLY A 133 -2.00 3.54 -0.49
N ALA A 134 -0.83 3.08 -0.96
CA ALA A 134 0.46 3.53 -0.47
C ALA A 134 1.03 4.70 -1.29
N LEU A 135 0.87 4.67 -2.62
CA LEU A 135 1.50 5.64 -3.50
C LEU A 135 0.90 7.06 -3.38
N CYS A 136 -0.38 7.18 -3.04
CA CYS A 136 -1.02 8.48 -2.84
C CYS A 136 -0.43 9.29 -1.66
N TRP A 137 0.35 8.69 -0.79
CA TRP A 137 1.03 9.38 0.32
C TRP A 137 2.41 9.94 -0.05
N LEU A 138 2.84 9.78 -1.29
CA LEU A 138 4.17 10.14 -1.78
C LEU A 138 4.10 11.35 -2.71
N PRO A 139 4.85 12.43 -2.43
CA PRO A 139 4.88 13.60 -3.32
C PRO A 139 5.67 13.34 -4.62
N ASP A 140 6.62 12.41 -4.62
CA ASP A 140 7.51 12.13 -5.77
C ASP A 140 7.73 10.62 -5.96
N LEU A 141 7.14 10.08 -7.02
CA LEU A 141 7.32 8.68 -7.40
C LEU A 141 8.69 8.37 -8.02
N ASN A 142 9.41 9.36 -8.55
CA ASN A 142 10.76 9.14 -9.08
C ASN A 142 11.73 8.88 -7.93
N GLU A 143 11.64 9.66 -6.84
CA GLU A 143 12.42 9.44 -5.62
C GLU A 143 12.11 8.07 -5.02
N TRP A 144 10.84 7.72 -4.88
CA TRP A 144 10.41 6.43 -4.36
C TRP A 144 10.91 5.25 -5.20
N ALA A 145 10.78 5.33 -6.55
CA ALA A 145 11.24 4.27 -7.45
C ALA A 145 12.77 4.11 -7.41
N ALA A 146 13.53 5.23 -7.28
CA ALA A 146 14.98 5.20 -7.10
C ALA A 146 15.40 4.52 -5.78
N GLN A 147 14.65 4.77 -4.68
CA GLN A 147 14.81 4.04 -3.43
C GLN A 147 14.57 2.53 -3.64
N CYS A 148 13.47 2.14 -4.29
CA CYS A 148 13.17 0.74 -4.60
C CYS A 148 14.29 0.07 -5.41
N ALA A 149 14.79 0.77 -6.45
CA ALA A 149 15.90 0.25 -7.25
C ALA A 149 17.18 0.05 -6.43
N THR A 150 17.45 0.93 -5.47
CA THR A 150 18.62 0.85 -4.60
C THR A 150 18.50 -0.27 -3.57
N LEU A 151 17.32 -0.48 -2.99
CA LEU A 151 17.01 -1.50 -2.00
C LEU A 151 17.09 -2.93 -2.56
N LEU A 152 16.69 -3.12 -3.82
CA LEU A 152 16.72 -4.41 -4.48
C LEU A 152 18.13 -4.83 -4.88
N ARG A 153 18.43 -6.12 -4.73
CA ARG A 153 19.59 -6.72 -5.37
C ARG A 153 19.42 -6.79 -6.90
N PRO A 154 20.50 -6.91 -7.67
CA PRO A 154 20.39 -7.20 -9.11
C PRO A 154 19.55 -8.46 -9.36
N GLY A 155 18.59 -8.39 -10.29
CA GLY A 155 17.63 -9.44 -10.56
C GLY A 155 16.45 -9.51 -9.61
N GLY A 156 16.44 -8.73 -8.53
CA GLY A 156 15.28 -8.57 -7.64
C GLY A 156 14.13 -7.82 -8.34
N TRP A 157 12.95 -7.79 -7.74
CA TRP A 157 11.78 -7.21 -8.37
C TRP A 157 10.86 -6.48 -7.39
N LEU A 158 10.17 -5.49 -7.94
CA LEU A 158 9.14 -4.70 -7.30
C LEU A 158 7.76 -5.22 -7.70
N TYR A 159 6.88 -5.39 -6.73
CA TYR A 159 5.45 -5.64 -6.93
C TYR A 159 4.65 -4.49 -6.34
N VAL A 160 3.74 -3.96 -7.12
CA VAL A 160 2.79 -2.92 -6.72
C VAL A 160 1.37 -3.41 -6.97
N CYS A 161 0.51 -3.29 -5.98
CA CYS A 161 -0.93 -3.51 -6.10
C CYS A 161 -1.65 -2.28 -5.56
N GLU A 162 -2.27 -1.48 -6.42
CA GLU A 162 -2.78 -0.16 -6.07
C GLU A 162 -4.19 0.12 -6.57
N PHE A 163 -4.82 1.13 -5.98
CA PHE A 163 -6.06 1.68 -6.49
C PHE A 163 -5.78 2.45 -7.78
N HIS A 164 -6.65 2.22 -8.77
CA HIS A 164 -6.46 2.86 -10.07
C HIS A 164 -6.80 4.35 -10.00
N PRO A 165 -5.96 5.25 -10.53
CA PRO A 165 -6.17 6.70 -10.42
C PRO A 165 -7.46 7.21 -11.05
N VAL A 166 -8.07 6.48 -11.98
CA VAL A 166 -9.44 6.76 -12.45
C VAL A 166 -10.44 6.73 -11.30
N GLY A 167 -10.26 5.82 -10.32
CA GLY A 167 -11.14 5.75 -9.16
C GLY A 167 -11.12 7.04 -8.34
N SER A 168 -9.96 7.65 -8.17
CA SER A 168 -9.78 8.92 -7.43
C SER A 168 -10.38 10.13 -8.15
N CYS A 169 -10.66 10.03 -9.46
CA CYS A 169 -11.31 11.10 -10.22
C CYS A 169 -12.82 11.13 -10.06
N LEU A 170 -13.42 10.12 -9.43
CA LEU A 170 -14.88 9.94 -9.39
C LEU A 170 -15.51 10.70 -8.23
N ASP A 171 -16.73 11.17 -8.46
CA ASP A 171 -17.57 11.72 -7.40
C ASP A 171 -18.02 10.61 -6.43
N GLU A 172 -18.07 10.90 -5.16
CA GLU A 172 -18.40 9.94 -4.10
C GLU A 172 -19.86 9.47 -4.15
N ASP A 173 -20.76 10.33 -4.66
CA ASP A 173 -22.20 10.11 -4.66
C ASP A 173 -22.77 9.75 -6.03
N GLN A 174 -22.04 10.04 -7.12
CA GLN A 174 -22.51 9.85 -8.50
C GLN A 174 -21.42 9.24 -9.40
N PRO A 175 -21.78 8.40 -10.37
CA PRO A 175 -20.82 7.78 -11.30
C PRO A 175 -20.36 8.78 -12.38
N THR A 176 -19.84 9.92 -11.98
CA THR A 176 -19.34 11.00 -12.83
C THR A 176 -17.92 11.38 -12.44
N VAL A 177 -17.16 11.91 -13.39
CA VAL A 177 -15.83 12.50 -13.13
C VAL A 177 -16.03 13.85 -12.44
N LYS A 178 -15.33 14.06 -11.33
CA LYS A 178 -15.38 15.27 -10.51
C LYS A 178 -13.99 15.89 -10.34
N TYR A 179 -12.96 15.07 -10.23
CA TYR A 179 -11.59 15.50 -10.00
C TYR A 179 -10.73 15.31 -11.25
N ASP A 180 -9.71 16.15 -11.39
CA ASP A 180 -8.81 16.12 -12.54
C ASP A 180 -7.80 14.97 -12.40
N TYR A 181 -7.77 14.09 -13.39
CA TYR A 181 -6.82 12.98 -13.48
C TYR A 181 -5.35 13.46 -13.57
N PHE A 182 -5.13 14.66 -14.06
CA PHE A 182 -3.80 15.24 -14.29
C PHE A 182 -3.37 16.22 -13.20
N ASP A 183 -4.16 16.33 -12.13
CA ASP A 183 -3.76 17.14 -10.98
C ASP A 183 -2.52 16.52 -10.31
N THR A 184 -1.51 17.35 -10.08
CA THR A 184 -0.24 16.95 -9.45
C THR A 184 0.04 17.68 -8.15
N GLU A 185 -0.86 18.57 -7.76
CA GLU A 185 -0.73 19.33 -6.53
C GLU A 185 -1.08 18.47 -5.30
N ALA A 186 -0.57 18.89 -4.15
CA ALA A 186 -0.94 18.25 -2.89
C ALA A 186 -2.41 18.52 -2.57
N ILE A 187 -3.17 17.46 -2.36
CA ILE A 187 -4.58 17.50 -1.96
C ILE A 187 -4.61 17.51 -0.43
N GLU A 188 -5.10 18.61 0.15
CA GLU A 188 -5.38 18.67 1.58
C GLU A 188 -6.77 18.08 1.84
N ASP A 189 -6.84 16.98 2.61
CA ASP A 189 -8.09 16.43 3.12
C ASP A 189 -8.26 16.71 4.62
N GLN A 190 -9.52 16.82 5.09
CA GLN A 190 -9.87 17.07 6.48
C GLN A 190 -11.00 16.15 6.97
N THR A 191 -11.04 14.93 6.43
CA THR A 191 -12.09 13.97 6.74
C THR A 191 -12.00 13.45 8.17
N VAL A 192 -13.11 13.60 8.92
CA VAL A 192 -13.29 12.99 10.25
C VAL A 192 -13.61 11.51 10.10
N GLY A 193 -13.05 10.69 10.97
CA GLY A 193 -13.19 9.24 10.89
C GLY A 193 -12.15 8.60 9.99
N THR A 194 -12.46 7.43 9.46
CA THR A 194 -11.57 6.67 8.57
C THR A 194 -12.38 5.76 7.65
N TYR A 195 -11.81 5.35 6.52
CA TYR A 195 -12.45 4.39 5.61
C TYR A 195 -12.82 3.05 6.27
N ALA A 196 -12.16 2.69 7.36
CA ALA A 196 -12.46 1.48 8.13
C ALA A 196 -13.59 1.66 9.16
N ASP A 197 -13.85 2.91 9.58
CA ASP A 197 -14.96 3.29 10.46
C ASP A 197 -15.31 4.77 10.24
N LEU A 198 -16.32 5.02 9.43
CA LEU A 198 -16.79 6.37 9.09
C LEU A 198 -17.43 7.12 10.28
N ALA A 199 -17.81 6.41 11.34
CA ALA A 199 -18.42 6.99 12.55
C ALA A 199 -17.38 7.33 13.64
N ALA A 200 -16.13 6.91 13.46
CA ALA A 200 -15.07 7.15 14.43
C ALA A 200 -14.85 8.65 14.63
N GLN A 201 -14.64 9.04 15.88
CA GLN A 201 -14.29 10.40 16.23
C GLN A 201 -12.77 10.53 16.24
N THR A 202 -12.23 11.36 15.36
CA THR A 202 -10.80 11.63 15.20
C THR A 202 -10.50 13.11 15.38
N VAL A 203 -9.30 13.44 15.81
CA VAL A 203 -8.82 14.80 16.10
C VAL A 203 -7.79 15.24 15.05
N HIS A 204 -6.89 14.34 14.65
CA HIS A 204 -5.89 14.60 13.62
C HIS A 204 -6.49 14.25 12.24
N ASN A 205 -7.26 15.19 11.67
CA ASN A 205 -8.04 14.97 10.46
C ASN A 205 -7.38 15.48 9.19
N VAL A 206 -6.37 16.35 9.33
CA VAL A 206 -5.64 16.88 8.17
C VAL A 206 -4.72 15.82 7.63
N SER A 207 -4.79 15.58 6.32
CA SER A 207 -3.81 14.80 5.55
C SER A 207 -3.44 15.50 4.25
N TYR A 208 -2.31 15.10 3.68
CA TYR A 208 -1.83 15.52 2.37
C TYR A 208 -1.62 14.28 1.51
N GLU A 209 -2.31 14.27 0.38
CA GLU A 209 -2.31 13.17 -0.58
C GLU A 209 -1.98 13.69 -1.98
N TRP A 210 -1.56 12.81 -2.86
CA TRP A 210 -1.27 13.11 -4.26
C TRP A 210 -1.98 12.13 -5.17
N GLN A 211 -2.51 12.67 -6.26
CA GLN A 211 -2.98 11.83 -7.34
C GLN A 211 -1.83 11.57 -8.31
N HIS A 212 -1.61 10.31 -8.62
CA HIS A 212 -0.60 9.90 -9.59
C HIS A 212 -1.26 9.23 -10.78
N SER A 213 -1.12 9.82 -11.96
CA SER A 213 -1.52 9.16 -13.18
C SER A 213 -0.70 7.88 -13.43
N LEU A 214 -1.22 6.93 -14.17
CA LEU A 214 -0.43 5.75 -14.58
C LEU A 214 0.85 6.14 -15.32
N ALA A 215 0.83 7.23 -16.08
CA ALA A 215 2.03 7.73 -16.74
C ALA A 215 3.14 8.06 -15.73
N GLN A 216 2.83 8.77 -14.66
CA GLN A 216 3.79 9.09 -13.59
C GLN A 216 4.31 7.84 -12.88
N VAL A 217 3.43 6.84 -12.62
CA VAL A 217 3.86 5.56 -12.05
C VAL A 217 4.85 4.85 -12.98
N PHE A 218 4.55 4.78 -14.28
CA PHE A 218 5.45 4.14 -15.26
C PHE A 218 6.74 4.94 -15.44
N GLU A 219 6.67 6.27 -15.54
CA GLU A 219 7.85 7.14 -15.67
C GLU A 219 8.81 6.95 -14.49
N GLY A 220 8.29 6.92 -13.26
CA GLY A 220 9.11 6.68 -12.06
C GLY A 220 9.81 5.32 -12.12
N ILE A 221 9.05 4.25 -12.38
CA ILE A 221 9.57 2.88 -12.41
C ILE A 221 10.59 2.70 -13.53
N LEU A 222 10.26 3.10 -14.77
CA LEU A 222 11.17 2.97 -15.92
C LEU A 222 12.38 3.90 -15.78
N GLY A 223 12.19 5.12 -15.28
CA GLY A 223 13.26 6.08 -15.00
C GLY A 223 14.27 5.58 -13.97
N ALA A 224 13.85 4.76 -13.01
CA ALA A 224 14.72 4.09 -12.05
C ALA A 224 15.45 2.85 -12.61
N GLY A 225 15.26 2.53 -13.91
CA GLY A 225 15.95 1.46 -14.62
C GLY A 225 15.30 0.08 -14.48
N PHE A 226 14.05 -0.01 -14.04
CA PHE A 226 13.33 -1.27 -14.02
C PHE A 226 12.84 -1.71 -15.39
N GLU A 227 12.73 -3.02 -15.59
CA GLU A 227 12.08 -3.66 -16.71
C GLU A 227 10.70 -4.16 -16.31
N MET A 228 9.64 -3.68 -16.98
CA MET A 228 8.28 -4.15 -16.73
C MET A 228 8.13 -5.63 -17.11
N ARG A 229 7.55 -6.42 -16.22
CA ARG A 229 7.23 -7.84 -16.47
C ARG A 229 5.77 -8.04 -16.80
N PHE A 230 4.87 -7.37 -16.06
CA PHE A 230 3.46 -7.28 -16.38
C PHE A 230 2.83 -6.01 -15.79
N PHE A 231 1.68 -5.66 -16.32
CA PHE A 231 0.74 -4.69 -15.79
C PHE A 231 -0.67 -5.24 -16.00
N HIS A 232 -1.45 -5.33 -14.94
CA HIS A 232 -2.84 -5.78 -14.98
C HIS A 232 -3.76 -4.72 -14.40
N GLU A 233 -4.97 -4.62 -14.95
CA GLU A 233 -6.02 -3.76 -14.44
C GLU A 233 -7.20 -4.61 -13.97
N TRP A 234 -7.87 -4.17 -12.90
CA TRP A 234 -8.96 -4.88 -12.27
C TRP A 234 -10.21 -4.01 -12.24
N ASP A 235 -11.36 -4.59 -12.60
CA ASP A 235 -12.67 -3.92 -12.65
C ASP A 235 -13.34 -3.79 -11.27
N HIS A 236 -12.61 -4.02 -10.21
CA HIS A 236 -13.09 -4.02 -8.83
C HIS A 236 -12.11 -3.36 -7.87
N THR A 237 -12.62 -3.00 -6.69
CA THR A 237 -11.82 -2.56 -5.55
C THR A 237 -12.17 -3.37 -4.30
N LEU A 238 -11.29 -3.33 -3.28
CA LEU A 238 -11.40 -4.11 -2.05
C LEU A 238 -12.29 -3.44 -1.00
N PHE A 239 -12.55 -2.15 -1.13
CA PHE A 239 -13.43 -1.40 -0.24
C PHE A 239 -14.35 -0.49 -1.04
N GLN A 240 -15.34 0.11 -0.37
CA GLN A 240 -16.30 1.00 -0.99
C GLN A 240 -15.70 2.38 -1.21
N LEU A 241 -14.94 2.52 -2.31
CA LEU A 241 -14.30 3.78 -2.70
C LEU A 241 -15.32 4.91 -2.91
N THR A 242 -16.48 4.59 -3.47
CA THR A 242 -17.60 5.53 -3.66
C THR A 242 -18.91 4.86 -3.22
N ARG A 243 -19.92 5.66 -2.82
CA ARG A 243 -21.18 5.14 -2.28
C ARG A 243 -22.03 4.36 -3.28
N TRP A 244 -21.85 4.62 -4.57
CA TRP A 244 -22.59 3.97 -5.64
C TRP A 244 -21.97 2.67 -6.16
N LEU A 245 -20.75 2.33 -5.76
CA LEU A 245 -20.17 1.02 -6.07
C LEU A 245 -20.95 -0.10 -5.36
N ILE A 246 -21.16 -1.21 -6.07
CA ILE A 246 -21.96 -2.34 -5.59
C ILE A 246 -21.03 -3.46 -5.11
N LYS A 247 -21.27 -3.93 -3.88
CA LYS A 247 -20.56 -5.09 -3.31
C LYS A 247 -21.05 -6.39 -3.97
N GLY A 248 -20.13 -7.11 -4.61
CA GLY A 248 -20.38 -8.43 -5.17
C GLY A 248 -20.43 -9.53 -4.10
N ARG A 249 -20.82 -10.75 -4.50
CA ARG A 249 -20.83 -11.94 -3.62
C ARG A 249 -19.42 -12.35 -3.14
N ASP A 250 -18.41 -11.95 -3.89
CA ASP A 250 -16.98 -12.15 -3.59
C ASP A 250 -16.41 -11.08 -2.64
N GLY A 251 -17.25 -10.19 -2.11
CA GLY A 251 -16.87 -9.12 -1.21
C GLY A 251 -16.29 -7.88 -1.90
N ARG A 252 -16.03 -7.93 -3.20
CA ARG A 252 -15.40 -6.84 -3.96
C ARG A 252 -16.44 -5.84 -4.49
N TYR A 253 -16.04 -4.60 -4.59
CA TYR A 253 -16.90 -3.51 -5.07
C TYR A 253 -16.65 -3.24 -6.55
N ARG A 254 -17.72 -3.02 -7.32
CA ARG A 254 -17.70 -2.83 -8.79
C ARG A 254 -18.66 -1.75 -9.23
N TRP A 255 -18.47 -1.30 -10.46
CA TRP A 255 -19.40 -0.44 -11.17
C TRP A 255 -20.78 -1.08 -11.26
N PRO A 256 -21.88 -0.30 -11.09
CA PRO A 256 -23.20 -0.76 -11.43
C PRO A 256 -23.38 -0.83 -12.96
N GLY A 257 -24.03 -1.88 -13.46
CA GLY A 257 -24.36 -2.02 -14.87
C GLY A 257 -23.20 -2.52 -15.76
N ALA A 258 -23.22 -2.18 -17.04
CA ALA A 258 -22.37 -2.78 -18.06
C ALA A 258 -21.08 -1.97 -18.38
N GLY A 259 -21.10 -0.65 -18.15
CA GLY A 259 -19.91 0.20 -18.36
C GLY A 259 -18.97 0.08 -17.18
N ARG A 260 -17.69 -0.25 -17.44
CA ARG A 260 -16.69 -0.44 -16.39
C ARG A 260 -15.42 0.32 -16.73
N LEU A 261 -14.83 0.91 -15.69
CA LEU A 261 -13.48 1.43 -15.72
C LEU A 261 -12.65 0.64 -14.70
N PRO A 262 -11.33 0.57 -14.83
CA PRO A 262 -10.48 -0.07 -13.85
C PRO A 262 -10.57 0.66 -12.51
N LEU A 263 -10.55 -0.09 -11.41
CA LEU A 263 -10.60 0.42 -10.04
C LEU A 263 -9.35 0.04 -9.24
N MET A 264 -8.61 -0.95 -9.70
CA MET A 264 -7.29 -1.33 -9.18
C MET A 264 -6.36 -1.70 -10.32
N TYR A 265 -5.07 -1.68 -10.05
CA TYR A 265 -4.04 -2.24 -10.91
C TYR A 265 -2.99 -2.98 -10.11
N SER A 266 -2.28 -3.87 -10.79
CA SER A 266 -1.07 -4.51 -10.26
C SER A 266 0.02 -4.50 -11.31
N LEU A 267 1.26 -4.41 -10.87
CA LEU A 267 2.43 -4.48 -11.76
C LEU A 267 3.59 -5.23 -11.10
N LYS A 268 4.40 -5.80 -11.94
CA LYS A 268 5.70 -6.36 -11.57
C LYS A 268 6.79 -5.75 -12.44
N ALA A 269 7.80 -5.22 -11.79
CA ALA A 269 8.95 -4.61 -12.45
C ALA A 269 10.24 -5.20 -11.89
N GLN A 270 11.16 -5.59 -12.75
CA GLN A 270 12.39 -6.29 -12.35
C GLN A 270 13.59 -5.36 -12.49
N LYS A 271 14.43 -5.32 -11.46
CA LYS A 271 15.76 -4.71 -11.55
C LYS A 271 16.63 -5.62 -12.43
N PRO A 272 17.30 -5.11 -13.48
CA PRO A 272 18.21 -5.90 -14.31
C PRO A 272 19.24 -6.67 -13.46
N ALA A 273 19.60 -7.87 -13.92
CA ALA A 273 20.71 -8.58 -13.31
C ALA A 273 22.02 -7.81 -13.52
N ALA A 274 22.98 -7.99 -12.65
CA ALA A 274 24.34 -7.48 -12.89
C ALA A 274 24.90 -8.17 -14.16
N ALA A 275 25.50 -7.38 -15.04
CA ALA A 275 26.16 -7.85 -16.24
C ALA A 275 27.36 -8.75 -15.93
#